data_466fba7eb4bf285d82ade336e67e5348
#
_entry.id   466fba7eb4bf285d82ade336e67e5348
#
_cell.length_a   1.000
_cell.length_b   1.000
_cell.length_c   1.000
_cell.angle_alpha   90.00
_cell.angle_beta   90.00
_cell.angle_gamma   90.00
#
_symmetry.space_group_name_H-M   'P 1'
#
loop_
_entity.id
_entity.type
_entity.pdbx_description
1 polymer ?
#
loop_
_entity_poly.entity_id
_entity_poly.type
_entity_poly.pdbx_seq_one_letter_code
_entity_poly.pdbx_strand_id
1 'polypeptide(L)'
;MSDVARVLLEREAIQRRVAELGHAITGDYEGRVPVLVSILKGGTMFLADLLRQIGGPVEVRFMAISRYANGAEPGGRVRILMDIEDDLAGRDVIVVEDIVDTGLTLSYLLANLRRRALGSLEVCALLDRANRRIVPIEIRYVGFVCPDEFVVGYGLDHNERYRNLSQILVVPSMDVLASDPDALDVYLSGGLPDQGAEATVES
;
A
#
# COMPACT_ATOMS: atom_id res chain seq x y z
N MET A 1 -8.08 18.90 -22.99
CA MET A 1 -7.12 17.77 -22.77
C MET A 1 -7.75 16.94 -21.67
N SER A 2 -8.09 15.66 -21.94
CA SER A 2 -8.60 14.78 -20.90
C SER A 2 -7.49 14.58 -19.87
N ASP A 3 -7.77 14.83 -18.60
CA ASP A 3 -6.81 14.60 -17.53
C ASP A 3 -6.41 13.13 -17.54
N VAL A 4 -5.19 12.85 -17.93
CA VAL A 4 -4.60 11.51 -17.99
C VAL A 4 -4.61 10.89 -16.59
N ALA A 5 -4.32 11.69 -15.60
CA ALA A 5 -4.35 11.32 -14.18
C ALA A 5 -4.54 12.60 -13.33
N ARG A 6 -4.96 12.37 -12.07
CA ARG A 6 -4.98 13.43 -11.05
C ARG A 6 -4.26 12.94 -9.78
N VAL A 7 -3.66 13.87 -9.07
CA VAL A 7 -3.05 13.53 -7.77
C VAL A 7 -4.17 13.23 -6.77
N LEU A 8 -4.13 12.04 -6.18
CA LEU A 8 -4.99 11.64 -5.08
C LEU A 8 -4.38 12.05 -3.75
N LEU A 9 -3.10 11.74 -3.58
CA LEU A 9 -2.35 12.03 -2.36
C LEU A 9 -0.99 12.61 -2.72
N GLU A 10 -0.74 13.82 -2.25
CA GLU A 10 0.55 14.47 -2.35
C GLU A 10 1.57 13.81 -1.42
N ARG A 11 2.84 13.90 -1.79
CA ARG A 11 3.97 13.38 -1.01
C ARG A 11 3.92 13.80 0.45
N GLU A 12 3.68 15.09 0.70
CA GLU A 12 3.67 15.66 2.05
C GLU A 12 2.51 15.13 2.90
N ALA A 13 1.36 14.87 2.27
CA ALA A 13 0.21 14.25 2.95
C ALA A 13 0.54 12.81 3.36
N ILE A 14 1.16 12.04 2.45
CA ILE A 14 1.62 10.68 2.73
C ILE A 14 2.62 10.68 3.88
N GLN A 15 3.64 11.54 3.83
CA GLN A 15 4.68 11.61 4.85
C GLN A 15 4.11 11.94 6.23
N ARG A 16 3.19 12.90 6.33
CA ARG A 16 2.52 13.24 7.60
C ARG A 16 1.75 12.03 8.15
N ARG A 17 0.97 11.36 7.28
CA ARG A 17 0.16 10.23 7.73
C ARG A 17 1.02 9.04 8.15
N VAL A 18 2.10 8.76 7.44
CA VAL A 18 3.07 7.71 7.79
C VAL A 18 3.71 8.00 9.15
N ALA A 19 4.04 9.27 9.45
CA ALA A 19 4.56 9.64 10.75
C ALA A 19 3.52 9.41 11.88
N GLU A 20 2.25 9.76 11.66
CA GLU A 20 1.17 9.49 12.62
C GLU A 20 1.03 8.00 12.91
N LEU A 21 1.05 7.15 11.85
CA LEU A 21 0.98 5.69 12.00
C LEU A 21 2.19 5.14 12.76
N GLY A 22 3.39 5.61 12.45
CA GLY A 22 4.62 5.22 13.15
C GLY A 22 4.59 5.57 14.63
N HIS A 23 4.10 6.76 14.99
CA HIS A 23 3.92 7.17 16.38
C HIS A 23 2.86 6.32 17.10
N ALA A 24 1.74 6.00 16.45
CA ALA A 24 0.71 5.12 17.01
C ALA A 24 1.26 3.72 17.30
N ILE A 25 1.99 3.13 16.34
CA ILE A 25 2.66 1.83 16.53
C ILE A 25 3.69 1.90 17.66
N THR A 26 4.46 2.99 17.76
CA THR A 26 5.42 3.20 18.85
C THR A 26 4.76 3.13 20.22
N GLY A 27 3.64 3.82 20.40
CA GLY A 27 2.89 3.81 21.66
C GLY A 27 2.27 2.45 21.97
N ASP A 28 1.66 1.81 20.98
CA ASP A 28 0.98 0.52 21.16
C ASP A 28 1.95 -0.63 21.48
N TYR A 29 3.21 -0.51 21.04
CA TYR A 29 4.25 -1.54 21.23
C TYR A 29 5.38 -1.08 22.15
N GLU A 30 5.14 -0.10 23.01
CA GLU A 30 6.14 0.33 23.99
C GLU A 30 6.68 -0.85 24.82
N GLY A 31 8.00 -0.99 24.89
CA GLY A 31 8.69 -2.09 25.58
C GLY A 31 8.63 -3.46 24.87
N ARG A 32 8.10 -3.51 23.66
CA ARG A 32 8.01 -4.73 22.82
C ARG A 32 8.76 -4.53 21.51
N VAL A 33 9.05 -5.63 20.82
CA VAL A 33 9.72 -5.62 19.50
C VAL A 33 8.79 -6.27 18.48
N PRO A 34 7.90 -5.51 17.82
CA PRO A 34 7.03 -6.07 16.81
C PRO A 34 7.79 -6.47 15.55
N VAL A 35 7.27 -7.49 14.85
CA VAL A 35 7.74 -7.92 13.54
C VAL A 35 6.83 -7.32 12.47
N LEU A 36 7.36 -6.44 11.65
CA LEU A 36 6.64 -5.89 10.51
C LEU A 36 6.82 -6.82 9.31
N VAL A 37 5.73 -7.31 8.77
CA VAL A 37 5.71 -8.23 7.62
C VAL A 37 5.13 -7.49 6.43
N SER A 38 5.95 -7.18 5.42
CA SER A 38 5.47 -6.54 4.20
C SER A 38 5.37 -7.50 3.04
N ILE A 39 4.36 -7.27 2.22
CA ILE A 39 4.12 -8.07 1.02
C ILE A 39 4.80 -7.42 -0.17
N LEU A 40 5.71 -8.14 -0.81
CA LEU A 40 6.40 -7.65 -1.99
C LEU A 40 5.46 -7.64 -3.20
N LYS A 41 5.52 -6.62 -4.10
CA LYS A 41 6.51 -5.52 -4.10
C LYS A 41 5.91 -4.19 -3.60
N GLY A 42 4.58 -3.99 -3.68
CA GLY A 42 3.89 -2.72 -3.50
C GLY A 42 4.14 -2.05 -2.15
N GLY A 43 4.06 -2.82 -1.05
CA GLY A 43 4.23 -2.31 0.31
C GLY A 43 5.65 -1.80 0.66
N THR A 44 6.63 -1.96 -0.25
CA THR A 44 8.04 -1.67 0.05
C THR A 44 8.30 -0.21 0.39
N MET A 45 7.72 0.73 -0.36
CA MET A 45 7.91 2.18 -0.13
C MET A 45 7.28 2.60 1.19
N PHE A 46 6.05 2.17 1.43
CA PHE A 46 5.33 2.44 2.67
C PHE A 46 6.07 1.87 3.88
N LEU A 47 6.50 0.60 3.82
CA LEU A 47 7.27 -0.02 4.91
C LEU A 47 8.55 0.77 5.20
N ALA A 48 9.32 1.14 4.17
CA ALA A 48 10.58 1.84 4.32
C ALA A 48 10.43 3.20 5.02
N ASP A 49 9.36 3.93 4.72
CA ASP A 49 9.08 5.21 5.37
C ASP A 49 8.48 5.00 6.78
N LEU A 50 7.58 4.04 6.96
CA LEU A 50 6.98 3.71 8.25
C LEU A 50 8.04 3.32 9.29
N LEU A 51 9.02 2.48 8.90
CA LEU A 51 10.11 2.06 9.79
C LEU A 51 10.87 3.22 10.40
N ARG A 52 11.11 4.28 9.64
CA ARG A 52 11.83 5.47 10.11
C ARG A 52 11.01 6.32 11.10
N GLN A 53 9.71 6.08 11.19
CA GLN A 53 8.79 6.80 12.08
C GLN A 53 8.50 6.04 13.38
N ILE A 54 8.92 4.78 13.49
CA ILE A 54 8.75 3.98 14.71
C ILE A 54 9.93 4.25 15.64
N GLY A 55 9.64 4.73 16.85
CA GLY A 55 10.66 5.17 17.83
C GLY A 55 11.27 4.04 18.67
N GLY A 56 10.97 2.77 18.39
CA GLY A 56 11.49 1.60 19.11
C GLY A 56 12.14 0.58 18.19
N PRO A 57 12.72 -0.49 18.74
CA PRO A 57 13.28 -1.58 17.95
C PRO A 57 12.15 -2.34 17.25
N VAL A 58 12.37 -2.67 15.98
CA VAL A 58 11.46 -3.46 15.15
C VAL A 58 12.25 -4.48 14.35
N GLU A 59 11.63 -5.59 14.01
CA GLU A 59 12.15 -6.54 13.04
C GLU A 59 11.34 -6.48 11.76
N VAL A 60 11.96 -6.80 10.63
CA VAL A 60 11.31 -6.79 9.32
C VAL A 60 11.40 -8.15 8.67
N ARG A 61 10.30 -8.59 8.11
CA ARG A 61 10.22 -9.77 7.26
C ARG A 61 9.45 -9.43 6.00
N PHE A 62 9.71 -10.18 4.95
CA PHE A 62 9.01 -10.05 3.69
C PHE A 62 8.33 -11.35 3.32
N MET A 63 7.19 -11.23 2.66
CA MET A 63 6.54 -12.33 1.97
C MET A 63 6.29 -11.93 0.53
N ALA A 64 6.24 -12.90 -0.37
CA ALA A 64 5.82 -12.67 -1.74
C ALA A 64 4.69 -13.63 -2.10
N ILE A 65 3.69 -13.09 -2.76
CA ILE A 65 2.52 -13.84 -3.20
C ILE A 65 2.27 -13.60 -4.69
N SER A 66 1.75 -14.61 -5.37
CA SER A 66 1.21 -14.45 -6.71
C SER A 66 -0.27 -14.78 -6.74
N ARG A 67 -1.00 -14.05 -7.57
CA ARG A 67 -2.36 -14.44 -7.95
C ARG A 67 -2.27 -15.21 -9.26
N TYR A 68 -2.66 -16.46 -9.24
CA TYR A 68 -2.78 -17.25 -10.47
C TYR A 68 -4.18 -17.05 -11.03
N ALA A 69 -4.27 -16.36 -12.16
CA ALA A 69 -5.46 -16.34 -12.99
C ALA A 69 -5.45 -17.61 -13.86
N ASN A 70 -5.81 -18.76 -13.31
CA ASN A 70 -6.19 -19.88 -14.16
C ASN A 70 -7.61 -19.61 -14.64
N GLY A 71 -7.76 -19.38 -15.93
CA GLY A 71 -8.88 -18.84 -16.69
C GLY A 71 -10.31 -19.41 -16.50
N ALA A 72 -10.69 -19.93 -15.36
CA ALA A 72 -12.02 -20.50 -15.12
C ALA A 72 -12.65 -20.21 -13.75
N GLU A 73 -11.93 -19.63 -12.77
CA GLU A 73 -12.54 -19.33 -11.46
C GLU A 73 -12.42 -17.84 -11.12
N PRO A 74 -13.54 -17.16 -10.81
CA PRO A 74 -13.52 -15.83 -10.24
C PRO A 74 -12.83 -15.88 -8.86
N GLY A 75 -11.66 -15.24 -8.72
CA GLY A 75 -10.96 -15.16 -7.45
C GLY A 75 -9.50 -15.62 -7.46
N GLY A 76 -9.04 -16.34 -8.47
CA GLY A 76 -7.64 -16.78 -8.61
C GLY A 76 -7.10 -17.53 -7.39
N ARG A 77 -6.22 -18.51 -7.56
CA ARG A 77 -5.53 -19.14 -6.44
C ARG A 77 -4.38 -18.24 -5.97
N VAL A 78 -4.37 -17.90 -4.68
CA VAL A 78 -3.23 -17.23 -4.04
C VAL A 78 -2.17 -18.28 -3.74
N ARG A 79 -0.94 -18.03 -4.16
CA ARG A 79 0.22 -18.86 -3.84
C ARG A 79 1.30 -18.02 -3.16
N ILE A 80 1.82 -18.50 -2.04
CA ILE A 80 3.00 -17.93 -1.41
C ILE A 80 4.23 -18.34 -2.23
N LEU A 81 4.97 -17.35 -2.74
CA LEU A 81 6.20 -17.54 -3.49
C LEU A 81 7.42 -17.47 -2.59
N MET A 82 7.37 -16.62 -1.56
CA MET A 82 8.38 -16.47 -0.53
C MET A 82 7.68 -16.37 0.82
N ASP A 83 8.05 -17.23 1.73
CA ASP A 83 7.51 -17.31 3.08
C ASP A 83 8.56 -16.90 4.11
N ILE A 84 8.11 -16.66 5.35
CA ILE A 84 8.97 -16.39 6.49
C ILE A 84 9.45 -17.73 7.06
N GLU A 85 10.75 -17.94 7.07
CA GLU A 85 11.38 -19.16 7.57
C GLU A 85 11.52 -19.17 9.09
N ASP A 86 11.58 -18.00 9.73
CA ASP A 86 11.77 -17.87 11.17
C ASP A 86 10.54 -18.33 11.95
N ASP A 87 10.78 -18.79 13.17
CA ASP A 87 9.71 -19.05 14.14
C ASP A 87 9.14 -17.72 14.67
N LEU A 88 7.86 -17.53 14.46
CA LEU A 88 7.12 -16.34 14.92
C LEU A 88 6.25 -16.64 16.16
N ALA A 89 6.37 -17.80 16.79
CA ALA A 89 5.56 -18.15 17.97
C ALA A 89 5.75 -17.12 19.09
N GLY A 90 4.64 -16.64 19.64
CA GLY A 90 4.61 -15.61 20.69
C GLY A 90 5.01 -14.19 20.24
N ARG A 91 5.37 -13.97 18.97
CA ARG A 91 5.76 -12.64 18.48
C ARG A 91 4.53 -11.79 18.15
N ASP A 92 4.67 -10.50 18.35
CA ASP A 92 3.71 -9.52 17.86
C ASP A 92 4.01 -9.23 16.39
N VAL A 93 3.03 -9.41 15.53
CA VAL A 93 3.18 -9.25 14.07
C VAL A 93 2.25 -8.17 13.55
N ILE A 94 2.78 -7.28 12.72
CA ILE A 94 2.02 -6.26 11.96
C ILE A 94 2.24 -6.52 10.48
N VAL A 95 1.18 -6.87 9.75
CA VAL A 95 1.21 -6.96 8.29
C VAL A 95 1.09 -5.57 7.70
N VAL A 96 2.05 -5.19 6.86
CA VAL A 96 2.13 -3.87 6.22
C VAL A 96 1.83 -4.00 4.73
N GLU A 97 0.73 -3.35 4.30
CA GLU A 97 0.21 -3.40 2.93
C GLU A 97 0.10 -2.00 2.33
N ASP A 98 0.36 -1.89 1.04
CA ASP A 98 0.13 -0.67 0.26
C ASP A 98 -1.36 -0.37 0.10
N ILE A 99 -2.15 -1.38 -0.28
CA ILE A 99 -3.60 -1.25 -0.46
C ILE A 99 -4.34 -2.53 -0.05
N VAL A 100 -5.40 -2.37 0.71
CA VAL A 100 -6.35 -3.45 0.98
C VAL A 100 -7.62 -3.22 0.16
N ASP A 101 -7.78 -4.03 -0.91
CA ASP A 101 -8.91 -3.99 -1.84
C ASP A 101 -10.00 -4.99 -1.41
N THR A 102 -10.24 -6.04 -2.15
CA THR A 102 -11.28 -7.05 -1.86
C THR A 102 -11.09 -7.81 -0.54
N GLY A 103 -9.90 -7.81 0.01
CA GLY A 103 -9.52 -8.55 1.20
C GLY A 103 -9.18 -10.02 0.97
N LEU A 104 -9.45 -10.58 -0.21
CA LEU A 104 -9.25 -12.02 -0.49
C LEU A 104 -7.80 -12.45 -0.29
N THR A 105 -6.85 -11.71 -0.82
CA THR A 105 -5.44 -12.03 -0.71
C THR A 105 -4.93 -11.90 0.72
N LEU A 106 -5.28 -10.80 1.36
CA LEU A 106 -4.87 -10.52 2.73
C LEU A 106 -5.50 -11.52 3.72
N SER A 107 -6.76 -11.91 3.54
CA SER A 107 -7.40 -12.91 4.39
C SER A 107 -6.70 -14.27 4.34
N TYR A 108 -6.28 -14.70 3.14
CA TYR A 108 -5.50 -15.93 2.97
C TYR A 108 -4.15 -15.84 3.72
N LEU A 109 -3.45 -14.72 3.58
CA LEU A 109 -2.20 -14.46 4.26
C LEU A 109 -2.35 -14.47 5.80
N LEU A 110 -3.33 -13.73 6.31
CA LEU A 110 -3.63 -13.66 7.74
C LEU A 110 -3.99 -15.05 8.30
N ALA A 111 -4.76 -15.85 7.55
CA ALA A 111 -5.06 -17.22 7.94
C ALA A 111 -3.81 -18.12 8.01
N ASN A 112 -2.84 -17.90 7.11
CA ASN A 112 -1.55 -18.60 7.16
C ASN A 112 -0.74 -18.18 8.40
N LEU A 113 -0.61 -16.86 8.64
CA LEU A 113 0.13 -16.32 9.77
C LEU A 113 -0.47 -16.74 11.12
N ARG A 114 -1.81 -16.75 11.28
CA ARG A 114 -2.50 -17.18 12.51
C ARG A 114 -2.16 -18.61 12.95
N ARG A 115 -1.74 -19.48 12.01
CA ARG A 115 -1.32 -20.87 12.33
C ARG A 115 0.04 -20.94 13.03
N ARG A 116 0.78 -19.84 13.11
CA ARG A 116 2.13 -19.76 13.67
C ARG A 116 2.17 -19.42 15.16
N ALA A 117 1.04 -19.53 15.86
CA ALA A 117 0.92 -19.28 17.30
C ALA A 117 1.48 -17.90 17.72
N LEU A 118 1.17 -16.86 16.97
CA LEU A 118 1.61 -15.47 17.21
C LEU A 118 1.09 -14.93 18.54
N GLY A 119 1.80 -13.99 19.14
CA GLY A 119 1.35 -13.22 20.30
C GLY A 119 0.22 -12.26 19.94
N SER A 120 0.39 -11.52 18.84
CA SER A 120 -0.67 -10.72 18.22
C SER A 120 -0.50 -10.65 16.70
N LEU A 121 -1.58 -10.32 15.99
CA LEU A 121 -1.56 -10.13 14.53
C LEU A 121 -2.46 -8.97 14.15
N GLU A 122 -1.84 -7.89 13.71
CA GLU A 122 -2.49 -6.66 13.31
C GLU A 122 -2.20 -6.32 11.85
N VAL A 123 -2.98 -5.41 11.27
CA VAL A 123 -2.80 -4.93 9.90
C VAL A 123 -2.59 -3.41 9.91
N CYS A 124 -1.59 -2.97 9.16
CA CYS A 124 -1.31 -1.59 8.82
C CYS A 124 -1.40 -1.43 7.31
N ALA A 125 -2.36 -0.66 6.81
CA ALA A 125 -2.56 -0.42 5.40
C ALA A 125 -2.44 1.06 5.07
N LEU A 126 -1.68 1.40 4.02
CA LEU A 126 -1.61 2.78 3.55
C LEU A 126 -2.95 3.20 2.94
N LEU A 127 -3.53 2.35 2.09
CA LEU A 127 -4.82 2.59 1.46
C LEU A 127 -5.83 1.52 1.86
N ASP A 128 -7.01 1.94 2.29
CA ASP A 128 -8.18 1.08 2.53
C ASP A 128 -9.27 1.38 1.50
N ARG A 129 -9.54 0.43 0.60
CA ARG A 129 -10.64 0.47 -0.36
C ARG A 129 -11.84 -0.34 0.16
N ALA A 130 -12.43 0.14 1.26
CA ALA A 130 -13.48 -0.58 1.99
C ALA A 130 -14.73 -0.87 1.14
N ASN A 131 -15.06 -0.02 0.17
CA ASN A 131 -16.20 -0.19 -0.73
C ASN A 131 -16.09 -1.38 -1.70
N ARG A 132 -14.88 -1.93 -1.92
CA ARG A 132 -14.66 -3.15 -2.72
C ARG A 132 -14.47 -4.40 -1.87
N ARG A 133 -14.61 -4.31 -0.56
CA ARG A 133 -14.36 -5.39 0.37
C ARG A 133 -15.35 -6.54 0.17
N ILE A 134 -14.82 -7.73 -0.14
CA ILE A 134 -15.58 -8.99 -0.26
C ILE A 134 -15.45 -9.81 1.03
N VAL A 135 -14.22 -9.85 1.60
CA VAL A 135 -13.95 -10.55 2.86
C VAL A 135 -13.63 -9.48 3.92
N PRO A 136 -14.34 -9.48 5.05
CA PRO A 136 -14.07 -8.52 6.12
C PRO A 136 -12.64 -8.69 6.66
N ILE A 137 -11.91 -7.58 6.70
CA ILE A 137 -10.57 -7.47 7.28
C ILE A 137 -10.60 -6.35 8.28
N GLU A 138 -10.21 -6.62 9.50
CA GLU A 138 -9.94 -5.61 10.49
C GLU A 138 -8.56 -5.00 10.21
N ILE A 139 -8.51 -3.68 10.03
CA ILE A 139 -7.29 -2.93 9.81
C ILE A 139 -7.13 -1.99 10.98
N ARG A 140 -6.13 -2.26 11.81
CA ARG A 140 -5.89 -1.46 13.02
C ARG A 140 -5.31 -0.09 12.69
N TYR A 141 -4.40 -0.03 11.72
CA TYR A 141 -3.72 1.20 11.33
C TYR A 141 -4.05 1.51 9.87
N VAL A 142 -4.98 2.44 9.67
CA VAL A 142 -5.43 2.85 8.33
C VAL A 142 -4.76 4.18 7.97
N GLY A 143 -4.08 4.23 6.84
CA GLY A 143 -3.55 5.46 6.29
C GLY A 143 -4.66 6.35 5.74
N PHE A 144 -5.22 5.97 4.59
CA PHE A 144 -6.23 6.74 3.89
C PHE A 144 -7.34 5.83 3.34
N VAL A 145 -8.54 6.38 3.27
CA VAL A 145 -9.63 5.75 2.50
C VAL A 145 -9.37 5.96 1.01
N CYS A 146 -9.38 4.87 0.23
CA CYS A 146 -9.13 4.90 -1.19
C CYS A 146 -10.45 4.88 -1.98
N PRO A 147 -10.63 5.72 -3.00
CA PRO A 147 -11.79 5.67 -3.89
C PRO A 147 -11.79 4.39 -4.75
N ASP A 148 -12.93 4.10 -5.38
CA ASP A 148 -13.05 2.98 -6.32
C ASP A 148 -12.54 3.36 -7.71
N GLU A 149 -11.28 3.77 -7.76
CA GLU A 149 -10.60 4.16 -8.98
C GLU A 149 -9.23 3.48 -9.03
N PHE A 150 -8.64 3.34 -10.21
CA PHE A 150 -7.32 2.76 -10.33
C PHE A 150 -6.26 3.75 -9.85
N VAL A 151 -5.33 3.28 -9.00
CA VAL A 151 -4.29 4.12 -8.39
C VAL A 151 -2.91 3.56 -8.65
N VAL A 152 -1.94 4.45 -8.84
CA VAL A 152 -0.51 4.14 -9.04
C VAL A 152 0.36 5.12 -8.25
N GLY A 153 1.59 4.73 -8.00
CA GLY A 153 2.59 5.55 -7.29
C GLY A 153 2.81 5.12 -5.86
N TYR A 154 3.90 5.55 -5.28
CA TYR A 154 4.35 5.23 -3.93
C TYR A 154 4.33 3.72 -3.62
N GLY A 155 4.89 2.93 -4.54
CA GLY A 155 4.93 1.46 -4.48
C GLY A 155 3.88 0.77 -5.35
N LEU A 156 2.70 1.37 -5.55
CA LEU A 156 1.66 0.87 -6.44
C LEU A 156 2.08 1.00 -7.92
N ASP A 157 1.75 0.01 -8.73
CA ASP A 157 2.21 -0.06 -10.11
C ASP A 157 1.10 -0.24 -11.15
N HIS A 158 1.51 0.03 -12.38
CA HIS A 158 0.90 -0.48 -13.59
C HIS A 158 1.99 -1.13 -14.47
N ASN A 159 1.88 -2.45 -14.71
CA ASN A 159 2.85 -3.22 -15.50
C ASN A 159 4.32 -3.01 -15.04
N GLU A 160 4.57 -3.09 -13.73
CA GLU A 160 5.86 -2.87 -13.05
C GLU A 160 6.40 -1.42 -13.12
N ARG A 161 5.65 -0.47 -13.66
CA ARG A 161 6.04 0.94 -13.76
C ARG A 161 5.37 1.78 -12.67
N TYR A 162 5.92 2.97 -12.43
CA TYR A 162 5.37 4.04 -11.56
C TYR A 162 5.45 3.82 -10.06
N ARG A 163 6.02 2.72 -9.56
CA ARG A 163 6.24 2.51 -8.13
C ARG A 163 7.12 3.59 -7.48
N ASN A 164 7.98 4.24 -8.27
CA ASN A 164 8.93 5.27 -7.86
C ASN A 164 8.34 6.70 -7.79
N LEU A 165 7.09 6.90 -8.15
CA LEU A 165 6.40 8.16 -7.89
C LEU A 165 6.33 8.42 -6.40
N SER A 166 6.54 9.67 -5.96
CA SER A 166 6.47 10.06 -4.56
C SER A 166 5.05 10.34 -4.06
N GLN A 167 4.12 10.54 -4.98
CA GLN A 167 2.69 10.77 -4.79
C GLN A 167 1.87 9.55 -5.25
N ILE A 168 0.58 9.54 -4.93
CA ILE A 168 -0.38 8.57 -5.46
C ILE A 168 -1.31 9.28 -6.42
N LEU A 169 -1.40 8.73 -7.64
CA LEU A 169 -2.24 9.23 -8.72
C LEU A 169 -3.45 8.33 -8.91
N VAL A 170 -4.59 8.93 -9.25
CA VAL A 170 -5.74 8.23 -9.84
C VAL A 170 -5.62 8.29 -11.35
N VAL A 171 -5.81 7.15 -12.00
CA VAL A 171 -5.92 7.01 -13.46
C VAL A 171 -7.37 6.72 -13.79
N PRO A 172 -8.12 7.68 -14.35
CA PRO A 172 -9.56 7.54 -14.58
C PRO A 172 -9.92 6.46 -15.60
N SER A 173 -9.05 6.23 -16.59
CA SER A 173 -9.24 5.19 -17.62
C SER A 173 -7.95 4.43 -17.87
N MET A 174 -8.02 3.11 -17.80
CA MET A 174 -6.90 2.22 -18.14
C MET A 174 -6.57 2.24 -19.64
N ASP A 175 -7.49 2.68 -20.49
CA ASP A 175 -7.26 2.80 -21.93
C ASP A 175 -6.16 3.82 -22.24
N VAL A 176 -6.01 4.84 -21.39
CA VAL A 176 -4.92 5.83 -21.50
C VAL A 176 -3.57 5.14 -21.38
N LEU A 177 -3.37 4.33 -20.35
CA LEU A 177 -2.11 3.60 -20.15
C LEU A 177 -1.92 2.45 -21.14
N ALA A 178 -2.99 1.93 -21.73
CA ALA A 178 -2.91 0.93 -22.78
C ALA A 178 -2.47 1.55 -24.12
N SER A 179 -2.89 2.78 -24.40
CA SER A 179 -2.54 3.51 -25.63
C SER A 179 -1.18 4.23 -25.54
N ASP A 180 -0.86 4.74 -24.37
CA ASP A 180 0.40 5.43 -24.07
C ASP A 180 0.96 4.98 -22.70
N PRO A 181 1.86 4.00 -22.69
CA PRO A 181 2.48 3.52 -21.46
C PRO A 181 3.31 4.57 -20.71
N ASP A 182 3.70 5.65 -21.37
CA ASP A 182 4.54 6.73 -20.82
C ASP A 182 3.70 7.95 -20.37
N ALA A 183 2.38 7.86 -20.47
CA ALA A 183 1.46 8.96 -20.19
C ALA A 183 1.62 9.61 -18.80
N LEU A 184 2.19 8.89 -17.82
CA LEU A 184 2.41 9.40 -16.47
C LEU A 184 3.86 9.86 -16.22
N ASP A 185 4.75 9.81 -17.20
CA ASP A 185 6.17 10.16 -17.00
C ASP A 185 6.35 11.63 -16.62
N VAL A 186 5.41 12.49 -16.97
CA VAL A 186 5.37 13.91 -16.55
C VAL A 186 5.39 14.05 -15.02
N TYR A 187 4.85 13.08 -14.29
CA TYR A 187 4.82 13.07 -12.83
C TYR A 187 6.12 12.55 -12.19
N LEU A 188 7.01 11.88 -12.95
CA LEU A 188 8.27 11.34 -12.47
C LEU A 188 9.30 12.43 -12.15
N SER A 189 9.27 13.55 -12.86
CA SER A 189 10.25 14.63 -12.74
C SER A 189 9.96 15.62 -11.60
N GLY A 190 8.97 15.34 -10.74
CA GLY A 190 8.58 16.23 -9.63
C GLY A 190 7.91 17.52 -10.06
N GLY A 191 7.60 17.67 -11.36
CA GLY A 191 6.79 18.73 -11.90
C GLY A 191 5.32 18.33 -11.85
N LEU A 192 4.51 19.04 -11.07
CA LEU A 192 3.08 19.11 -11.37
C LEU A 192 2.96 19.63 -12.80
N PRO A 193 2.11 19.05 -13.67
CA PRO A 193 1.77 19.72 -14.92
C PRO A 193 1.28 21.11 -14.56
N ASP A 194 1.84 22.11 -15.21
CA ASP A 194 1.53 23.52 -14.99
C ASP A 194 -0.01 23.67 -15.00
N GLN A 195 -0.60 23.81 -13.82
CA GLN A 195 -1.99 24.17 -13.64
C GLN A 195 -2.03 25.62 -14.09
N GLY A 196 -2.23 25.81 -15.41
CA GLY A 196 -2.15 27.05 -16.12
C GLY A 196 -2.46 28.26 -15.24
N ALA A 197 -1.48 29.12 -15.12
CA ALA A 197 -1.62 30.42 -14.52
C ALA A 197 -2.80 31.12 -15.17
N GLU A 198 -3.91 31.26 -14.43
CA GLU A 198 -4.88 32.33 -14.64
C GLU A 198 -5.74 32.54 -13.42
N ALA A 199 -5.38 33.53 -12.66
CA ALA A 199 -6.32 34.54 -12.24
C ALA A 199 -5.52 35.77 -11.83
N THR A 200 -5.17 36.59 -12.83
CA THR A 200 -4.94 38.00 -12.64
C THR A 200 -6.24 38.59 -12.11
N VAL A 201 -6.30 38.87 -10.81
CA VAL A 201 -7.30 39.78 -10.28
C VAL A 201 -6.64 41.16 -10.30
N GLU A 202 -6.94 41.94 -11.33
CA GLU A 202 -6.75 43.38 -11.30
C GLU A 202 -7.76 44.02 -10.37
N SER A 203 -7.20 44.85 -9.49
CA SER A 203 -7.73 45.98 -8.69
C SER A 203 -9.22 46.04 -8.43
#